data_f270de012ec676d87c6a3553bfbe69b9
#
_entry.id   f270de012ec676d87c6a3553bfbe69b9
#
_cell.length_a   1.000
_cell.length_b   1.000
_cell.length_c   1.000
_cell.angle_alpha   90.00
_cell.angle_beta   90.00
_cell.angle_gamma   90.00
#
_symmetry.space_group_name_H-M   'P 1'
#
loop_
_entity.id
_entity.type
_entity.pdbx_description
1 polymer ?
#
loop_
_entity_poly.entity_id
_entity_poly.type
_entity_poly.pdbx_seq_one_letter_code
_entity_poly.pdbx_strand_id
1 'polypeptide(L)'
;NQGELSWNDLEAMLTGFAYDAYCNKSYEAESNYFTVWDYAIDQGFAYGSGMGTNHHYGYQIRKIYTTAWLMRKAILKSSRRDDILKTLLFWSALQETRRPCAEIRDEMLDSWNTLLQPKLISAMMIPDECARVQALHGLSRWVSGSVNCTPGTIGGIKVDGTTFHHGGFYP
;
A
#
# COMPACT_ATOMS: atom_id res chain seq x y z
N ASN A 1 17.06 25.23 -5.79
CA ASN A 1 16.27 24.00 -5.65
C ASN A 1 16.82 23.24 -4.46
N GLN A 2 16.18 23.37 -3.33
CA GLN A 2 16.36 22.45 -2.23
C GLN A 2 15.72 21.14 -2.72
N GLY A 3 16.53 20.07 -2.81
CA GLY A 3 16.08 18.81 -3.32
C GLY A 3 14.93 18.28 -2.49
N GLU A 4 13.75 18.26 -3.06
CA GLU A 4 12.63 17.54 -2.49
C GLU A 4 12.97 16.04 -2.51
N LEU A 5 12.83 15.36 -1.38
CA LEU A 5 12.94 13.92 -1.32
C LEU A 5 11.86 13.31 -2.23
N SER A 6 12.29 12.57 -3.22
CA SER A 6 11.35 11.80 -4.06
C SER A 6 10.84 10.57 -3.30
N TRP A 7 9.72 10.00 -3.77
CA TRP A 7 9.24 8.71 -3.29
C TRP A 7 10.30 7.61 -3.39
N ASN A 8 11.12 7.63 -4.43
CA ASN A 8 12.19 6.65 -4.63
C ASN A 8 13.29 6.79 -3.59
N ASP A 9 13.66 8.02 -3.22
CA ASP A 9 14.66 8.26 -2.18
C ASP A 9 14.15 7.81 -0.81
N LEU A 10 12.89 8.14 -0.50
CA LEU A 10 12.24 7.70 0.73
C LEU A 10 12.18 6.17 0.83
N GLU A 11 11.79 5.52 -0.26
CA GLU A 11 11.74 4.06 -0.36
C GLU A 11 13.12 3.44 -0.17
N ALA A 12 14.15 3.99 -0.82
CA ALA A 12 15.52 3.49 -0.74
C ALA A 12 16.06 3.56 0.70
N MET A 13 15.87 4.70 1.36
CA MET A 13 16.29 4.89 2.75
C MET A 13 15.55 3.95 3.71
N LEU A 14 14.21 3.90 3.64
CA LEU A 14 13.42 3.01 4.47
C LEU A 14 13.79 1.54 4.24
N THR A 15 14.08 1.17 2.99
CA THR A 15 14.49 -0.21 2.66
C THR A 15 15.83 -0.54 3.30
N GLY A 16 16.85 0.28 3.11
CA GLY A 16 18.18 0.05 3.68
C GLY A 16 18.13 -0.10 5.20
N PHE A 17 17.51 0.85 5.88
CA PHE A 17 17.42 0.83 7.34
C PHE A 17 16.56 -0.32 7.86
N ALA A 18 15.43 -0.65 7.21
CA ALA A 18 14.59 -1.76 7.65
C ALA A 18 15.29 -3.11 7.53
N TYR A 19 16.01 -3.34 6.43
CA TYR A 19 16.77 -4.59 6.26
C TYR A 19 17.92 -4.70 7.24
N ASP A 20 18.69 -3.63 7.46
CA ASP A 20 19.78 -3.65 8.44
C ASP A 20 19.27 -3.87 9.85
N ALA A 21 18.22 -3.14 10.26
CA ALA A 21 17.58 -3.34 11.56
C ALA A 21 17.02 -4.76 11.73
N TYR A 22 16.40 -5.32 10.68
CA TYR A 22 15.80 -6.65 10.76
C TYR A 22 16.84 -7.76 10.75
N CYS A 23 17.82 -7.73 9.84
CA CYS A 23 18.80 -8.79 9.66
C CYS A 23 19.91 -8.72 10.70
N ASN A 24 20.47 -7.54 10.92
CA ASN A 24 21.65 -7.34 11.76
C ASN A 24 21.28 -6.90 13.20
N LYS A 25 19.99 -6.68 13.48
CA LYS A 25 19.50 -6.18 14.78
C LYS A 25 20.13 -4.82 15.14
N SER A 26 20.41 -4.01 14.13
CA SER A 26 21.02 -2.69 14.30
C SER A 26 20.03 -1.72 14.93
N TYR A 27 20.35 -1.28 16.16
CA TYR A 27 19.56 -0.24 16.84
C TYR A 27 19.66 1.11 16.14
N GLU A 28 20.83 1.42 15.59
CA GLU A 28 21.05 2.65 14.83
C GLU A 28 20.16 2.69 13.57
N ALA A 29 20.13 1.58 12.82
CA ALA A 29 19.27 1.47 11.65
C ALA A 29 17.79 1.56 12.01
N GLU A 30 17.34 0.96 13.13
CA GLU A 30 15.98 1.12 13.61
C GLU A 30 15.67 2.59 13.93
N SER A 31 16.58 3.29 14.61
CA SER A 31 16.44 4.72 14.94
C SER A 31 16.35 5.57 13.65
N ASN A 32 17.23 5.31 12.68
CA ASN A 32 17.23 6.01 11.39
C ASN A 32 15.97 5.73 10.58
N TYR A 33 15.46 4.51 10.61
CA TYR A 33 14.17 4.15 10.00
C TYR A 33 13.03 5.04 10.51
N PHE A 34 12.95 5.24 11.82
CA PHE A 34 11.94 6.12 12.41
C PHE A 34 12.18 7.60 12.12
N THR A 35 13.42 8.04 12.00
CA THR A 35 13.74 9.41 11.60
C THR A 35 13.25 9.72 10.18
N VAL A 36 13.38 8.76 9.26
CA VAL A 36 12.82 8.89 7.91
C VAL A 36 11.30 8.95 7.93
N TRP A 37 10.64 8.16 8.79
CA TRP A 37 9.20 8.24 8.98
C TRP A 37 8.75 9.58 9.57
N ASP A 38 9.47 10.12 10.56
CA ASP A 38 9.17 11.45 11.12
C ASP A 38 9.20 12.52 10.03
N TYR A 39 10.22 12.48 9.17
CA TYR A 39 10.30 13.37 8.01
C TYR A 39 9.10 13.20 7.07
N ALA A 40 8.75 11.98 6.70
CA ALA A 40 7.63 11.71 5.81
C ALA A 40 6.29 12.19 6.38
N ILE A 41 6.08 12.02 7.69
CA ILE A 41 4.89 12.48 8.39
C ILE A 41 4.83 14.01 8.41
N ASP A 42 5.95 14.68 8.68
CA ASP A 42 6.07 16.14 8.67
C ASP A 42 5.78 16.74 7.28
N GLN A 43 6.08 16.00 6.20
CA GLN A 43 5.71 16.37 4.83
C GLN A 43 4.22 16.13 4.51
N GLY A 44 3.42 15.69 5.46
CA GLY A 44 1.99 15.49 5.32
C GLY A 44 1.57 14.15 4.70
N PHE A 45 2.43 13.15 4.67
CA PHE A 45 2.11 11.83 4.09
C PHE A 45 0.93 11.15 4.77
N ALA A 46 0.75 11.34 6.07
CA ALA A 46 -0.42 10.85 6.80
C ALA A 46 -1.76 11.49 6.35
N TYR A 47 -1.70 12.55 5.58
CA TYR A 47 -2.87 13.32 5.12
C TYR A 47 -3.03 13.32 3.60
N GLY A 48 -2.28 12.48 2.90
CA GLY A 48 -2.41 12.36 1.46
C GLY A 48 -1.93 13.58 0.69
N SER A 49 -0.79 14.12 1.06
CA SER A 49 -0.26 15.34 0.45
C SER A 49 -0.06 15.20 -1.06
N GLY A 50 -1.00 15.74 -1.79
CA GLY A 50 -0.82 16.29 -3.14
C GLY A 50 -0.35 15.38 -4.27
N MET A 51 -0.33 14.08 -4.13
CA MET A 51 0.39 13.23 -5.05
C MET A 51 -0.47 12.47 -6.11
N GLY A 52 -1.69 12.89 -6.44
CA GLY A 52 -2.50 12.34 -7.54
C GLY A 52 -3.33 11.10 -7.17
N THR A 53 -3.40 10.12 -8.06
CA THR A 53 -4.23 8.92 -7.87
C THR A 53 -3.47 7.78 -7.20
N ASN A 54 -4.17 6.98 -6.36
CA ASN A 54 -3.52 5.94 -5.58
C ASN A 54 -2.85 4.85 -6.44
N HIS A 55 -3.41 4.49 -7.59
CA HIS A 55 -2.82 3.44 -8.43
C HIS A 55 -1.46 3.84 -9.00
N HIS A 56 -1.25 5.09 -9.39
CA HIS A 56 0.07 5.57 -9.81
C HIS A 56 1.08 5.48 -8.69
N TYR A 57 0.66 5.77 -7.45
CA TYR A 57 1.55 5.69 -6.29
C TYR A 57 1.84 4.30 -5.82
N GLY A 58 1.00 3.34 -6.12
CA GLY A 58 1.27 1.94 -5.85
C GLY A 58 2.62 1.51 -6.44
N TYR A 59 2.98 1.97 -7.62
CA TYR A 59 4.29 1.71 -8.22
C TYR A 59 5.45 2.29 -7.41
N GLN A 60 5.25 3.44 -6.79
CA GLN A 60 6.30 4.17 -6.07
C GLN A 60 6.40 3.80 -4.60
N ILE A 61 5.28 3.38 -3.97
CA ILE A 61 5.24 3.20 -2.51
C ILE A 61 5.23 1.72 -2.05
N ARG A 62 5.08 0.77 -2.97
CA ARG A 62 4.87 -0.64 -2.60
C ARG A 62 5.98 -1.24 -1.73
N LYS A 63 7.23 -0.82 -1.91
CA LYS A 63 8.34 -1.32 -1.11
C LYS A 63 8.33 -0.75 0.31
N ILE A 64 7.78 0.45 0.50
CA ILE A 64 7.57 1.02 1.84
C ILE A 64 6.75 0.06 2.70
N TYR A 65 5.73 -0.58 2.13
CA TYR A 65 4.93 -1.58 2.84
C TYR A 65 5.71 -2.82 3.24
N THR A 66 6.61 -3.29 2.38
CA THR A 66 7.51 -4.40 2.72
C THR A 66 8.38 -4.03 3.92
N THR A 67 8.94 -2.82 3.94
CA THR A 67 9.75 -2.35 5.08
C THR A 67 8.92 -2.22 6.35
N ALA A 68 7.70 -1.70 6.25
CA ALA A 68 6.79 -1.61 7.38
C ALA A 68 6.44 -3.00 7.95
N TRP A 69 6.30 -4.00 7.11
CA TRP A 69 6.09 -5.38 7.55
C TRP A 69 7.32 -5.97 8.26
N LEU A 70 8.52 -5.73 7.76
CA LEU A 70 9.75 -6.11 8.45
C LEU A 70 9.84 -5.47 9.83
N MET A 71 9.54 -4.19 9.91
CA MET A 71 9.64 -3.37 11.13
C MET A 71 8.36 -3.39 11.98
N ARG A 72 7.35 -4.22 11.65
CA ARG A 72 6.02 -4.17 12.28
C ARG A 72 6.03 -4.24 13.80
N LYS A 73 6.93 -5.05 14.38
CA LYS A 73 7.02 -5.17 15.85
C LYS A 73 7.53 -3.89 16.51
N ALA A 74 8.48 -3.22 15.88
CA ALA A 74 9.01 -1.96 16.34
C ALA A 74 7.97 -0.84 16.14
N ILE A 75 7.34 -0.77 14.96
CA ILE A 75 6.28 0.21 14.66
C ILE A 75 5.14 0.11 15.68
N LEU A 76 4.60 -1.09 15.92
CA LEU A 76 3.47 -1.28 16.84
C LEU A 76 3.78 -0.93 18.30
N LYS A 77 5.05 -0.89 18.69
CA LYS A 77 5.51 -0.48 20.02
C LYS A 77 5.91 1.00 20.10
N SER A 78 6.11 1.66 18.96
CA SER A 78 6.60 3.03 18.92
C SER A 78 5.49 4.05 19.23
N SER A 79 5.91 5.24 19.67
CA SER A 79 5.00 6.40 19.78
C SER A 79 4.48 6.90 18.42
N ARG A 80 5.13 6.52 17.32
CA ARG A 80 4.79 6.89 15.95
C ARG A 80 3.78 5.96 15.30
N ARG A 81 3.35 4.94 16.02
CA ARG A 81 2.47 3.87 15.53
C ARG A 81 1.26 4.41 14.77
N ASP A 82 0.53 5.31 15.39
CA ASP A 82 -0.76 5.74 14.88
C ASP A 82 -0.63 6.57 13.59
N ASP A 83 0.39 7.42 13.49
CA ASP A 83 0.67 8.20 12.28
C ASP A 83 1.19 7.32 11.14
N ILE A 84 2.08 6.38 11.43
CA ILE A 84 2.55 5.41 10.43
C ILE A 84 1.40 4.55 9.92
N LEU A 85 0.57 4.00 10.82
CA LEU A 85 -0.58 3.19 10.43
C LEU A 85 -1.59 4.01 9.61
N LYS A 86 -1.86 5.25 9.98
CA LYS A 86 -2.71 6.16 9.24
C LYS A 86 -2.18 6.38 7.82
N THR A 87 -0.88 6.63 7.68
CA THR A 87 -0.21 6.76 6.37
C THR A 87 -0.36 5.51 5.53
N LEU A 88 -0.06 4.34 6.09
CA LEU A 88 -0.17 3.05 5.39
C LEU A 88 -1.62 2.76 4.96
N LEU A 89 -2.60 2.99 5.85
CA LEU A 89 -4.01 2.80 5.55
C LEU A 89 -4.50 3.74 4.44
N PHE A 90 -4.04 4.98 4.44
CA PHE A 90 -4.40 5.96 3.42
C PHE A 90 -3.87 5.54 2.04
N TRP A 91 -2.57 5.36 1.91
CA TRP A 91 -1.92 5.11 0.62
C TRP A 91 -2.17 3.72 0.05
N SER A 92 -2.50 2.72 0.87
CA SER A 92 -2.96 1.43 0.38
C SER A 92 -4.36 1.47 -0.23
N ALA A 93 -5.12 2.53 0.03
CA ALA A 93 -6.53 2.60 -0.32
C ALA A 93 -7.34 1.39 0.19
N LEU A 94 -7.03 0.88 1.38
CA LEU A 94 -7.69 -0.30 1.96
C LEU A 94 -9.21 -0.11 2.07
N GLN A 95 -9.67 1.12 2.30
CA GLN A 95 -11.10 1.46 2.37
C GLN A 95 -11.87 1.15 1.07
N GLU A 96 -11.19 1.09 -0.07
CA GLU A 96 -11.84 0.72 -1.36
C GLU A 96 -12.39 -0.70 -1.34
N THR A 97 -11.85 -1.59 -0.52
CA THR A 97 -12.34 -2.96 -0.38
C THR A 97 -13.78 -3.05 0.17
N ARG A 98 -14.32 -1.93 0.65
CA ARG A 98 -15.72 -1.80 1.08
C ARG A 98 -16.66 -1.46 -0.07
N ARG A 99 -16.15 -1.01 -1.21
CA ARG A 99 -16.93 -0.67 -2.39
C ARG A 99 -17.17 -1.91 -3.24
N PRO A 100 -18.32 -2.02 -3.91
CA PRO A 100 -18.53 -3.05 -4.92
C PRO A 100 -17.48 -2.97 -6.02
N CYS A 101 -16.93 -4.11 -6.44
CA CYS A 101 -15.91 -4.15 -7.51
C CYS A 101 -16.41 -3.53 -8.83
N ALA A 102 -17.70 -3.62 -9.11
CA ALA A 102 -18.31 -3.01 -10.29
C ALA A 102 -18.21 -1.47 -10.34
N GLU A 103 -17.96 -0.82 -9.20
CA GLU A 103 -17.75 0.62 -9.13
C GLU A 103 -16.30 1.03 -9.37
N ILE A 104 -15.36 0.08 -9.29
CA ILE A 104 -13.93 0.30 -9.51
C ILE A 104 -13.64 -0.09 -10.97
N ARG A 105 -14.12 0.75 -11.89
CA ARG A 105 -13.94 0.50 -13.33
C ARG A 105 -12.52 0.87 -13.75
N ASP A 106 -12.04 0.20 -14.81
CA ASP A 106 -10.81 0.49 -15.56
C ASP A 106 -9.49 0.42 -14.79
N GLU A 107 -9.48 0.64 -13.47
CA GLU A 107 -8.30 0.69 -12.62
C GLU A 107 -8.09 -0.59 -11.78
N MET A 108 -8.94 -1.59 -11.94
CA MET A 108 -8.87 -2.82 -11.14
C MET A 108 -7.55 -3.56 -11.30
N LEU A 109 -7.05 -3.66 -12.53
CA LEU A 109 -5.79 -4.34 -12.84
C LEU A 109 -4.58 -3.58 -12.26
N ASP A 110 -4.58 -2.26 -12.32
CA ASP A 110 -3.55 -1.43 -11.68
C ASP A 110 -3.60 -1.57 -10.17
N SER A 111 -4.80 -1.54 -9.60
CA SER A 111 -4.99 -1.74 -8.16
C SER A 111 -4.48 -3.13 -7.71
N TRP A 112 -4.68 -4.16 -8.52
CA TRP A 112 -4.13 -5.48 -8.25
C TRP A 112 -2.61 -5.50 -8.30
N ASN A 113 -2.04 -4.96 -9.38
CA ASN A 113 -0.60 -4.96 -9.57
C ASN A 113 0.14 -4.12 -8.51
N THR A 114 -0.44 -2.99 -8.11
CA THR A 114 0.27 -2.00 -7.30
C THR A 114 -0.16 -1.95 -5.84
N LEU A 115 -1.43 -2.20 -5.54
CA LEU A 115 -2.01 -1.94 -4.22
C LEU A 115 -2.46 -3.21 -3.47
N LEU A 116 -2.47 -4.39 -4.10
CA LEU A 116 -2.92 -5.61 -3.41
C LEU A 116 -2.03 -5.94 -2.20
N GLN A 117 -0.71 -5.93 -2.38
CA GLN A 117 0.25 -6.14 -1.30
C GLN A 117 0.17 -5.02 -0.24
N PRO A 118 0.16 -3.71 -0.59
CA PRO A 118 -0.13 -2.64 0.34
C PRO A 118 -1.41 -2.83 1.14
N LYS A 119 -2.53 -3.18 0.50
CA LYS A 119 -3.80 -3.45 1.19
C LYS A 119 -3.67 -4.60 2.21
N LEU A 120 -3.02 -5.69 1.81
CA LEU A 120 -2.82 -6.85 2.69
C LEU A 120 -1.98 -6.47 3.91
N ILE A 121 -0.83 -5.83 3.71
CA ILE A 121 0.06 -5.43 4.80
C ILE A 121 -0.66 -4.44 5.72
N SER A 122 -1.35 -3.46 5.18
CA SER A 122 -2.13 -2.51 5.98
C SER A 122 -3.19 -3.20 6.84
N ALA A 123 -3.94 -4.13 6.27
CA ALA A 123 -4.93 -4.90 7.01
C ALA A 123 -4.29 -5.72 8.14
N MET A 124 -3.17 -6.39 7.87
CA MET A 124 -2.45 -7.20 8.86
C MET A 124 -1.82 -6.38 9.98
N MET A 125 -1.54 -5.10 9.76
CA MET A 125 -0.95 -4.21 10.75
C MET A 125 -1.98 -3.52 11.65
N ILE A 126 -3.28 -3.69 11.42
CA ILE A 126 -4.33 -3.16 12.32
C ILE A 126 -4.19 -3.80 13.70
N PRO A 127 -4.00 -2.99 14.78
CA PRO A 127 -3.75 -3.54 16.12
C PRO A 127 -4.96 -4.28 16.69
N ASP A 128 -6.17 -3.72 16.52
CA ASP A 128 -7.40 -4.34 16.98
C ASP A 128 -7.70 -5.62 16.18
N GLU A 129 -7.90 -6.73 16.88
CA GLU A 129 -8.07 -8.03 16.24
C GLU A 129 -9.38 -8.12 15.46
N CYS A 130 -10.48 -7.60 16.00
CA CYS A 130 -11.77 -7.62 15.32
C CYS A 130 -11.73 -6.78 14.05
N ALA A 131 -11.17 -5.58 14.11
CA ALA A 131 -11.00 -4.69 12.96
C ALA A 131 -10.07 -5.31 11.91
N ARG A 132 -8.98 -5.97 12.35
CA ARG A 132 -8.06 -6.68 11.47
C ARG A 132 -8.74 -7.83 10.72
N VAL A 133 -9.49 -8.67 11.43
CA VAL A 133 -10.24 -9.79 10.81
C VAL A 133 -11.28 -9.26 9.83
N GLN A 134 -12.01 -8.20 10.18
CA GLN A 134 -12.98 -7.57 9.28
C GLN A 134 -12.30 -7.00 8.02
N ALA A 135 -11.14 -6.35 8.16
CA ALA A 135 -10.38 -5.81 7.04
C ALA A 135 -9.87 -6.91 6.10
N LEU A 136 -9.31 -8.00 6.65
CA LEU A 136 -8.85 -9.16 5.88
C LEU A 136 -10.01 -9.88 5.18
N HIS A 137 -11.14 -10.04 5.84
CA HIS A 137 -12.34 -10.61 5.24
C HIS A 137 -12.88 -9.71 4.11
N GLY A 138 -12.89 -8.38 4.33
CA GLY A 138 -13.27 -7.41 3.30
C GLY A 138 -12.34 -7.48 2.08
N LEU A 139 -11.02 -7.55 2.31
CA LEU A 139 -10.03 -7.71 1.25
C LEU A 139 -10.22 -9.02 0.48
N SER A 140 -10.44 -10.13 1.18
CA SER A 140 -10.69 -11.44 0.55
C SER A 140 -11.93 -11.39 -0.37
N ARG A 141 -13.04 -10.83 0.10
CA ARG A 141 -14.24 -10.65 -0.72
C ARG A 141 -14.00 -9.74 -1.93
N TRP A 142 -13.25 -8.66 -1.72
CA TRP A 142 -12.90 -7.72 -2.78
C TRP A 142 -12.06 -8.42 -3.86
N VAL A 143 -11.04 -9.18 -3.48
CA VAL A 143 -10.23 -9.97 -4.42
C VAL A 143 -11.09 -10.97 -5.17
N SER A 144 -11.92 -11.75 -4.47
CA SER A 144 -12.82 -12.74 -5.10
C SER A 144 -13.80 -12.11 -6.08
N GLY A 145 -14.36 -10.93 -5.74
CA GLY A 145 -15.27 -10.21 -6.62
C GLY A 145 -14.58 -9.59 -7.84
N SER A 146 -13.31 -9.19 -7.68
CA SER A 146 -12.55 -8.51 -8.71
C SER A 146 -11.99 -9.43 -9.81
N VAL A 147 -11.94 -10.75 -9.57
CA VAL A 147 -11.55 -11.75 -10.60
C VAL A 147 -12.72 -12.18 -11.49
N ASN A 148 -13.94 -11.70 -11.23
CA ASN A 148 -15.09 -12.01 -12.08
C ASN A 148 -14.90 -11.38 -13.48
N CYS A 149 -15.28 -12.16 -14.51
CA CYS A 149 -15.22 -11.69 -15.87
C CYS A 149 -16.12 -10.48 -16.10
N THR A 150 -15.59 -9.47 -16.78
CA THR A 150 -16.29 -8.25 -17.13
C THR A 150 -16.69 -8.23 -18.60
N PRO A 151 -17.87 -7.71 -18.97
CA PRO A 151 -18.30 -7.65 -20.36
C PRO A 151 -17.61 -6.54 -21.16
N GLY A 152 -17.51 -6.73 -22.45
CA GLY A 152 -17.11 -5.69 -23.41
C GLY A 152 -15.82 -4.97 -23.07
N THR A 153 -15.85 -3.66 -23.09
CA THR A 153 -14.72 -2.76 -22.81
C THR A 153 -14.65 -2.26 -21.37
N ILE A 154 -15.30 -2.93 -20.44
CA ILE A 154 -15.11 -2.66 -19.00
C ILE A 154 -13.78 -3.29 -18.59
N GLY A 155 -12.94 -2.56 -17.85
CA GLY A 155 -11.64 -3.04 -17.36
C GLY A 155 -11.76 -4.34 -16.57
N GLY A 156 -10.79 -5.24 -16.72
CA GLY A 156 -10.75 -6.52 -16.02
C GLY A 156 -10.56 -7.72 -16.94
N ILE A 157 -10.73 -8.92 -16.36
CA ILE A 157 -10.55 -10.21 -17.05
C ILE A 157 -11.76 -10.51 -17.92
N LYS A 158 -11.53 -11.08 -19.09
CA LYS A 158 -12.55 -11.51 -20.06
C LYS A 158 -12.79 -13.00 -19.99
N VAL A 159 -13.94 -13.43 -20.52
CA VAL A 159 -14.31 -14.86 -20.53
C VAL A 159 -13.34 -15.74 -21.32
N ASP A 160 -12.61 -15.18 -22.27
CA ASP A 160 -11.58 -15.85 -23.05
C ASP A 160 -10.18 -15.82 -22.42
N GLY A 161 -10.07 -15.27 -21.19
CA GLY A 161 -8.82 -15.17 -20.46
C GLY A 161 -7.99 -13.92 -20.79
N THR A 162 -8.39 -13.12 -21.81
CA THR A 162 -7.72 -11.83 -22.05
C THR A 162 -8.07 -10.81 -20.97
N THR A 163 -7.35 -9.71 -20.94
CA THR A 163 -7.67 -8.56 -20.08
C THR A 163 -7.97 -7.33 -20.92
N PHE A 164 -8.86 -6.47 -20.44
CA PHE A 164 -9.09 -5.15 -21.03
C PHE A 164 -8.61 -4.08 -20.04
N HIS A 165 -7.71 -3.22 -20.50
CA HIS A 165 -7.12 -2.17 -19.66
C HIS A 165 -6.63 -1.02 -20.55
N HIS A 166 -6.78 0.22 -20.10
CA HIS A 166 -6.36 1.43 -20.83
C HIS A 166 -6.81 1.46 -22.31
N GLY A 167 -8.03 1.01 -22.57
CA GLY A 167 -8.61 1.03 -23.93
C GLY A 167 -8.12 -0.08 -24.87
N GLY A 168 -7.36 -1.07 -24.37
CA GLY A 168 -6.85 -2.19 -25.17
C GLY A 168 -7.10 -3.56 -24.55
N PHE A 169 -7.11 -4.58 -25.43
CA PHE A 169 -7.11 -5.98 -25.01
C PHE A 169 -5.67 -6.49 -24.91
N TYR A 170 -5.39 -7.23 -23.86
CA TYR A 170 -4.09 -7.85 -23.61
C TYR A 170 -4.28 -9.36 -23.44
N PRO A 171 -3.38 -10.18 -24.03
CA PRO A 171 -3.42 -11.64 -23.91
C PRO A 171 -3.17 -12.13 -22.49
#